data_ee9f7716b6e04f7a111d793c2ad442ec
#
_entry.id   ee9f7716b6e04f7a111d793c2ad442ec
#
_cell.length_a   1.000
_cell.length_b   1.000
_cell.length_c   1.000
_cell.angle_alpha   90.00
_cell.angle_beta   90.00
_cell.angle_gamma   90.00
#
_symmetry.space_group_name_H-M   'P 1'
#
loop_
_entity.id
_entity.type
_entity.pdbx_description
1 polymer ?
#
loop_
_entity_poly.entity_id
_entity_poly.type
_entity_poly.pdbx_seq_one_letter_code
_entity_poly.pdbx_strand_id
1 'polypeptide(L)'
;MKAHLLYGEKTADVNLPESVELLEMKPLQPVDDPFKAVEEALDHPIESPPLTELAKGKKNACIVISDITRPVPNKIILPPLLKTLEQSGIPRDNITILIATGMHRPNLGSELEYMVGRDIMDHYQIVNHYCRKSEEYRKIDEIEGAPIEINNRYLDADLKILTGLIEPHFYAGYSGGRKAILPGISSFETMKFMHSYEMIDHPNVTNCLLEGNPFHEYGIRVAELVGVDFILNVVINKEREIAGVFAGHYDKAHVAGCRLVREHSVVEMKERVDLVITSGGGYPLDATFYQISKALICAMDIMEKGGTIVVACECREGLGSAEFCSILESVCSFQEFSKKYGDPGDFVIDQWCVQNIYQALDHAGEVYVYSSGLTGDEVKNIGAAKVDDLQATVDRLLKERHCAVVVPEGPYVVGMVRDKTQERRF
;
A
#
# COMPACT_ATOMS: atom_id res chain seq x y z
N MET A 1 6.71 13.20 27.55
CA MET A 1 5.59 13.29 26.61
C MET A 1 4.78 12.00 26.60
N LYS A 2 3.56 11.97 26.02
CA LYS A 2 2.74 10.77 25.86
C LYS A 2 2.55 10.49 24.39
N ALA A 3 2.83 9.27 23.94
CA ALA A 3 2.58 8.82 22.58
C ALA A 3 1.35 7.89 22.54
N HIS A 4 0.56 8.00 21.46
CA HIS A 4 -0.67 7.26 21.24
C HIS A 4 -0.49 6.35 20.03
N LEU A 5 0.03 5.14 20.23
CA LEU A 5 0.27 4.15 19.18
C LEU A 5 -1.07 3.64 18.64
N LEU A 6 -1.28 3.66 17.33
CA LEU A 6 -2.49 3.09 16.71
C LEU A 6 -2.59 1.60 17.01
N TYR A 7 -3.76 1.15 17.51
CA TYR A 7 -3.96 -0.23 17.98
C TYR A 7 -5.42 -0.65 17.80
N GLY A 8 -5.72 -1.43 16.80
CA GLY A 8 -7.11 -1.71 16.42
C GLY A 8 -7.90 -0.42 16.19
N GLU A 9 -9.07 -0.32 16.81
CA GLU A 9 -9.91 0.89 16.77
C GLU A 9 -9.58 1.89 17.92
N LYS A 10 -8.48 1.66 18.65
CA LYS A 10 -8.06 2.42 19.84
C LYS A 10 -6.60 2.84 19.70
N THR A 11 -6.03 3.28 20.80
CA THR A 11 -4.59 3.51 20.95
C THR A 11 -4.02 2.70 22.10
N ALA A 12 -2.77 2.28 21.96
CA ALA A 12 -1.93 1.82 23.06
C ALA A 12 -1.04 2.99 23.49
N ASP A 13 -1.25 3.45 24.71
CA ASP A 13 -0.59 4.65 25.20
C ASP A 13 0.74 4.33 25.88
N VAL A 14 1.77 5.14 25.59
CA VAL A 14 3.10 5.02 26.19
C VAL A 14 3.59 6.39 26.68
N ASN A 15 4.04 6.45 27.93
CA ASN A 15 4.70 7.63 28.48
C ASN A 15 6.20 7.55 28.18
N LEU A 16 6.74 8.61 27.60
CA LEU A 16 8.12 8.67 27.12
C LEU A 16 8.82 9.91 27.68
N PRO A 17 10.14 9.86 27.95
CA PRO A 17 10.91 11.05 28.26
C PRO A 17 10.94 12.00 27.04
N GLU A 18 11.17 13.29 27.27
CA GLU A 18 11.24 14.30 26.20
C GLU A 18 12.43 14.11 25.26
N SER A 19 13.40 13.29 25.64
CA SER A 19 14.56 12.94 24.82
C SER A 19 14.26 11.95 23.68
N VAL A 20 13.10 11.26 23.71
CA VAL A 20 12.66 10.36 22.62
C VAL A 20 12.08 11.21 21.50
N GLU A 21 12.56 11.03 20.28
CA GLU A 21 12.04 11.74 19.11
C GLU A 21 10.71 11.11 18.67
N LEU A 22 9.73 11.98 18.35
CA LEU A 22 8.41 11.59 17.87
C LEU A 22 8.36 11.80 16.36
N LEU A 23 8.16 10.71 15.61
CA LEU A 23 7.97 10.75 14.15
C LEU A 23 6.48 10.65 13.84
N GLU A 24 5.89 11.75 13.40
CA GLU A 24 4.47 11.86 13.03
C GLU A 24 4.32 12.45 11.64
N MET A 25 3.21 12.12 10.96
CA MET A 25 2.86 12.81 9.73
C MET A 25 2.70 14.30 9.97
N LYS A 26 3.21 15.10 9.05
CA LYS A 26 2.93 16.54 9.07
C LYS A 26 1.44 16.77 8.77
N PRO A 27 0.79 17.73 9.43
CA PRO A 27 -0.61 18.05 9.16
C PRO A 27 -0.84 18.37 7.68
N LEU A 28 -1.88 17.79 7.11
CA LEU A 28 -2.31 18.03 5.74
C LEU A 28 -3.75 18.53 5.75
N GLN A 29 -3.95 19.76 5.27
CA GLN A 29 -5.28 20.37 5.25
C GLN A 29 -6.15 19.72 4.19
N PRO A 30 -7.42 19.41 4.49
CA PRO A 30 -8.35 18.92 3.49
C PRO A 30 -8.67 20.04 2.47
N VAL A 31 -9.12 19.64 1.28
CA VAL A 31 -9.68 20.59 0.31
C VAL A 31 -11.05 21.11 0.81
N ASP A 32 -11.37 22.37 0.54
CA ASP A 32 -12.61 23.00 1.03
C ASP A 32 -13.88 22.29 0.53
N ASP A 33 -13.89 21.92 -0.75
CA ASP A 33 -15.01 21.21 -1.40
C ASP A 33 -14.44 20.06 -2.24
N PRO A 34 -14.51 18.81 -1.74
CA PRO A 34 -13.91 17.68 -2.42
C PRO A 34 -14.60 17.30 -3.74
N PHE A 35 -15.92 17.54 -3.90
CA PHE A 35 -16.59 17.30 -5.17
C PHE A 35 -16.14 18.29 -6.24
N LYS A 36 -16.06 19.57 -5.87
CA LYS A 36 -15.56 20.61 -6.76
C LYS A 36 -14.11 20.41 -7.13
N ALA A 37 -13.26 19.99 -6.18
CA ALA A 37 -11.86 19.69 -6.44
C ALA A 37 -11.71 18.54 -7.46
N VAL A 38 -12.58 17.54 -7.41
CA VAL A 38 -12.61 16.47 -8.43
C VAL A 38 -13.07 17.03 -9.78
N GLU A 39 -14.17 17.78 -9.84
CA GLU A 39 -14.64 18.40 -11.10
C GLU A 39 -13.52 19.27 -11.73
N GLU A 40 -12.88 20.13 -10.95
CA GLU A 40 -11.77 20.97 -11.41
C GLU A 40 -10.59 20.14 -11.94
N ALA A 41 -10.23 19.02 -11.28
CA ALA A 41 -9.15 18.14 -11.73
C ALA A 41 -9.50 17.40 -13.04
N LEU A 42 -10.78 17.08 -13.28
CA LEU A 42 -11.23 16.47 -14.54
C LEU A 42 -11.22 17.47 -15.71
N ASP A 43 -11.49 18.76 -15.42
CA ASP A 43 -11.50 19.83 -16.41
C ASP A 43 -10.10 20.41 -16.69
N HIS A 44 -9.21 20.38 -15.70
CA HIS A 44 -7.84 20.92 -15.77
C HIS A 44 -6.80 19.86 -15.35
N PRO A 45 -6.72 18.72 -16.07
CA PRO A 45 -5.83 17.64 -15.70
C PRO A 45 -4.37 17.94 -15.95
N ILE A 46 -3.49 17.22 -15.26
CA ILE A 46 -2.03 17.33 -15.37
C ILE A 46 -1.56 16.61 -16.63
N GLU A 47 -0.89 17.35 -17.53
CA GLU A 47 -0.27 16.82 -18.78
C GLU A 47 -1.19 15.89 -19.59
N SER A 48 -2.48 16.27 -19.67
CA SER A 48 -3.53 15.53 -20.39
C SER A 48 -4.62 16.50 -20.88
N PRO A 49 -5.34 16.18 -21.97
CA PRO A 49 -6.59 16.86 -22.29
C PRO A 49 -7.65 16.66 -21.20
N PRO A 50 -8.64 17.55 -21.07
CA PRO A 50 -9.79 17.33 -20.20
C PRO A 50 -10.47 15.98 -20.46
N LEU A 51 -11.02 15.36 -19.41
CA LEU A 51 -11.69 14.07 -19.55
C LEU A 51 -12.83 14.10 -20.55
N THR A 52 -13.57 15.21 -20.63
CA THR A 52 -14.64 15.42 -21.63
C THR A 52 -14.14 15.32 -23.07
N GLU A 53 -12.91 15.75 -23.33
CA GLU A 53 -12.28 15.64 -24.65
C GLU A 53 -11.84 14.21 -24.94
N LEU A 54 -11.20 13.53 -23.98
CA LEU A 54 -10.77 12.14 -24.11
C LEU A 54 -11.96 11.18 -24.29
N ALA A 55 -13.08 11.45 -23.63
CA ALA A 55 -14.31 10.65 -23.73
C ALA A 55 -15.09 10.83 -25.03
N LYS A 56 -14.83 11.92 -25.78
CA LYS A 56 -15.56 12.24 -26.99
C LYS A 56 -15.42 11.14 -28.07
N GLY A 57 -16.56 10.58 -28.49
CA GLY A 57 -16.62 9.54 -29.51
C GLY A 57 -16.27 8.14 -29.02
N LYS A 58 -15.92 7.96 -27.76
CA LYS A 58 -15.73 6.65 -27.13
C LYS A 58 -17.09 5.98 -26.92
N LYS A 59 -17.16 4.65 -27.08
CA LYS A 59 -18.40 3.87 -26.97
C LYS A 59 -18.59 3.25 -25.60
N ASN A 60 -17.48 2.97 -24.91
CA ASN A 60 -17.47 2.39 -23.57
C ASN A 60 -16.27 2.90 -22.77
N ALA A 61 -16.34 2.68 -21.43
CA ALA A 61 -15.25 2.99 -20.52
C ALA A 61 -15.09 1.92 -19.46
N CYS A 62 -13.84 1.69 -19.04
CA CYS A 62 -13.53 0.90 -17.86
C CYS A 62 -12.84 1.79 -16.82
N ILE A 63 -13.47 1.89 -15.65
CA ILE A 63 -12.94 2.60 -14.48
C ILE A 63 -12.42 1.54 -13.52
N VAL A 64 -11.12 1.52 -13.29
CA VAL A 64 -10.51 0.63 -12.29
C VAL A 64 -10.50 1.33 -10.94
N ILE A 65 -11.07 0.70 -9.92
CA ILE A 65 -11.08 1.19 -8.53
C ILE A 65 -10.33 0.23 -7.61
N SER A 66 -9.78 0.74 -6.52
CA SER A 66 -9.16 -0.11 -5.49
C SER A 66 -10.21 -0.95 -4.76
N ASP A 67 -9.78 -2.08 -4.21
CA ASP A 67 -10.60 -2.90 -3.30
C ASP A 67 -10.75 -2.26 -1.91
N ILE A 68 -11.51 -2.92 -1.02
CA ILE A 68 -11.83 -2.41 0.33
C ILE A 68 -10.60 -2.21 1.22
N THR A 69 -9.47 -2.84 0.91
CA THR A 69 -8.24 -2.70 1.72
C THR A 69 -7.61 -1.30 1.62
N ARG A 70 -8.08 -0.47 0.67
CA ARG A 70 -7.66 0.92 0.51
C ARG A 70 -8.82 1.86 0.82
N PRO A 71 -8.67 2.83 1.72
CA PRO A 71 -9.74 3.76 2.07
C PRO A 71 -9.94 4.86 1.01
N VAL A 72 -10.12 4.46 -0.26
CA VAL A 72 -10.40 5.40 -1.35
C VAL A 72 -11.79 5.98 -1.17
N PRO A 73 -11.97 7.31 -1.17
CA PRO A 73 -13.27 7.94 -1.01
C PRO A 73 -14.11 7.88 -2.31
N ASN A 74 -14.40 6.65 -2.78
CA ASN A 74 -15.10 6.40 -4.06
C ASN A 74 -16.46 7.11 -4.14
N LYS A 75 -17.17 7.28 -3.02
CA LYS A 75 -18.45 8.00 -2.95
C LYS A 75 -18.32 9.48 -3.30
N ILE A 76 -17.12 10.02 -3.27
CA ILE A 76 -16.81 11.41 -3.62
C ILE A 76 -16.25 11.49 -5.05
N ILE A 77 -15.28 10.61 -5.39
CA ILE A 77 -14.58 10.72 -6.67
C ILE A 77 -15.36 10.14 -7.85
N LEU A 78 -16.18 9.09 -7.64
CA LEU A 78 -16.90 8.44 -8.74
C LEU A 78 -18.07 9.28 -9.30
N PRO A 79 -18.93 9.94 -8.50
CA PRO A 79 -20.06 10.67 -9.05
C PRO A 79 -19.68 11.75 -10.08
N PRO A 80 -18.71 12.66 -9.85
CA PRO A 80 -18.28 13.61 -10.88
C PRO A 80 -17.67 12.94 -12.10
N LEU A 81 -16.87 11.89 -11.90
CA LEU A 81 -16.24 11.11 -12.97
C LEU A 81 -17.30 10.47 -13.89
N LEU A 82 -18.27 9.76 -13.30
CA LEU A 82 -19.35 9.09 -14.03
C LEU A 82 -20.24 10.10 -14.77
N LYS A 83 -20.60 11.20 -14.11
CA LYS A 83 -21.36 12.31 -14.73
C LYS A 83 -20.64 12.87 -15.95
N THR A 84 -19.32 13.07 -15.88
CA THR A 84 -18.51 13.57 -17.00
C THR A 84 -18.54 12.61 -18.17
N LEU A 85 -18.42 11.31 -17.95
CA LEU A 85 -18.48 10.28 -19.00
C LEU A 85 -19.87 10.22 -19.68
N GLU A 86 -20.94 10.23 -18.88
CA GLU A 86 -22.33 10.22 -19.42
C GLU A 86 -22.62 11.48 -20.23
N GLN A 87 -22.20 12.65 -19.74
CA GLN A 87 -22.36 13.93 -20.46
C GLN A 87 -21.53 13.99 -21.75
N SER A 88 -20.43 13.24 -21.81
CA SER A 88 -19.61 13.12 -23.02
C SER A 88 -20.17 12.12 -24.03
N GLY A 89 -21.29 11.46 -23.73
CA GLY A 89 -22.02 10.57 -24.64
C GLY A 89 -21.73 9.08 -24.47
N ILE A 90 -21.03 8.65 -23.43
CA ILE A 90 -20.88 7.23 -23.12
C ILE A 90 -22.10 6.76 -22.33
N PRO A 91 -22.91 5.82 -22.85
CA PRO A 91 -24.08 5.32 -22.12
C PRO A 91 -23.68 4.67 -20.80
N ARG A 92 -24.49 4.84 -19.76
CA ARG A 92 -24.28 4.28 -18.43
C ARG A 92 -24.01 2.76 -18.45
N ASP A 93 -24.79 2.02 -19.24
CA ASP A 93 -24.67 0.57 -19.40
C ASP A 93 -23.35 0.14 -20.06
N ASN A 94 -22.62 1.08 -20.67
CA ASN A 94 -21.33 0.87 -21.30
C ASN A 94 -20.16 1.33 -20.41
N ILE A 95 -20.43 1.73 -19.16
CA ILE A 95 -19.40 2.06 -18.18
C ILE A 95 -19.27 0.89 -17.22
N THR A 96 -18.09 0.28 -17.21
CA THR A 96 -17.75 -0.80 -16.27
C THR A 96 -16.85 -0.27 -15.17
N ILE A 97 -17.24 -0.50 -13.91
CA ILE A 97 -16.37 -0.29 -12.73
C ILE A 97 -15.74 -1.62 -12.39
N LEU A 98 -14.41 -1.72 -12.54
CA LEU A 98 -13.62 -2.92 -12.29
C LEU A 98 -12.86 -2.77 -10.98
N ILE A 99 -13.15 -3.64 -10.00
CA ILE A 99 -12.47 -3.65 -8.71
C ILE A 99 -11.13 -4.37 -8.83
N ALA A 100 -10.05 -3.67 -8.59
CA ALA A 100 -8.68 -4.17 -8.61
C ALA A 100 -8.36 -4.97 -7.34
N THR A 101 -8.85 -6.19 -7.25
CA THR A 101 -8.67 -7.07 -6.10
C THR A 101 -7.26 -7.65 -6.00
N GLY A 102 -6.51 -7.68 -7.11
CA GLY A 102 -5.25 -8.43 -7.17
C GLY A 102 -5.50 -9.88 -6.75
N MET A 103 -4.87 -10.32 -5.66
CA MET A 103 -5.07 -11.65 -5.07
C MET A 103 -6.09 -11.68 -3.94
N HIS A 104 -6.62 -10.55 -3.54
CA HIS A 104 -7.59 -10.48 -2.46
C HIS A 104 -8.93 -11.10 -2.88
N ARG A 105 -9.76 -11.44 -1.90
CA ARG A 105 -11.12 -11.89 -2.14
C ARG A 105 -11.99 -10.80 -2.76
N PRO A 106 -13.05 -11.17 -3.49
CA PRO A 106 -13.97 -10.18 -4.06
C PRO A 106 -14.70 -9.39 -2.98
N ASN A 107 -15.03 -8.14 -3.30
CA ASN A 107 -15.88 -7.28 -2.48
C ASN A 107 -17.33 -7.39 -2.95
N LEU A 108 -18.24 -7.80 -2.06
CA LEU A 108 -19.63 -8.14 -2.37
C LEU A 108 -20.58 -7.56 -1.31
N GLY A 109 -21.86 -7.43 -1.67
CA GLY A 109 -22.94 -7.07 -0.74
C GLY A 109 -22.70 -5.74 -0.03
N SER A 110 -22.73 -5.73 1.30
CA SER A 110 -22.56 -4.53 2.12
C SER A 110 -21.19 -3.87 2.00
N GLU A 111 -20.13 -4.65 1.72
CA GLU A 111 -18.80 -4.08 1.46
C GLU A 111 -18.79 -3.26 0.18
N LEU A 112 -19.41 -3.75 -0.88
CA LEU A 112 -19.53 -3.02 -2.14
C LEU A 112 -20.33 -1.74 -1.95
N GLU A 113 -21.45 -1.81 -1.24
CA GLU A 113 -22.25 -0.62 -0.89
C GLU A 113 -21.46 0.39 -0.04
N TYR A 114 -20.65 -0.11 0.90
CA TYR A 114 -19.75 0.74 1.68
C TYR A 114 -18.73 1.47 0.80
N MET A 115 -18.15 0.77 -0.18
CA MET A 115 -17.12 1.30 -1.08
C MET A 115 -17.64 2.36 -2.05
N VAL A 116 -18.75 2.09 -2.73
CA VAL A 116 -19.21 2.94 -3.86
C VAL A 116 -20.53 3.66 -3.60
N GLY A 117 -21.30 3.26 -2.59
CA GLY A 117 -22.62 3.78 -2.31
C GLY A 117 -23.72 3.08 -3.11
N ARG A 118 -24.96 3.17 -2.58
CA ARG A 118 -26.12 2.47 -3.09
C ARG A 118 -26.48 2.88 -4.52
N ASP A 119 -26.44 4.16 -4.81
CA ASP A 119 -26.82 4.69 -6.13
C ASP A 119 -25.92 4.14 -7.24
N ILE A 120 -24.59 4.16 -7.04
CA ILE A 120 -23.64 3.59 -8.02
C ILE A 120 -23.82 2.07 -8.12
N MET A 121 -24.00 1.39 -7.00
CA MET A 121 -24.21 -0.06 -6.96
C MET A 121 -25.45 -0.50 -7.73
N ASP A 122 -26.52 0.27 -7.69
CA ASP A 122 -27.80 -0.09 -8.33
C ASP A 122 -27.86 0.29 -9.84
N HIS A 123 -26.98 1.20 -10.31
CA HIS A 123 -27.10 1.77 -11.65
C HIS A 123 -25.92 1.50 -12.59
N TYR A 124 -24.80 0.97 -12.10
CA TYR A 124 -23.62 0.70 -12.93
C TYR A 124 -23.19 -0.75 -12.87
N GLN A 125 -22.54 -1.21 -13.93
CA GLN A 125 -21.90 -2.53 -13.94
C GLN A 125 -20.65 -2.51 -13.09
N ILE A 126 -20.65 -3.24 -11.96
CA ILE A 126 -19.48 -3.40 -11.07
C ILE A 126 -19.03 -4.83 -11.09
N VAL A 127 -17.74 -5.04 -11.32
CA VAL A 127 -17.14 -6.37 -11.46
C VAL A 127 -15.87 -6.47 -10.63
N ASN A 128 -15.70 -7.55 -9.90
CA ASN A 128 -14.44 -7.88 -9.25
C ASN A 128 -13.49 -8.53 -10.26
N HIS A 129 -12.21 -8.21 -10.17
CA HIS A 129 -11.17 -8.97 -10.84
C HIS A 129 -10.92 -10.31 -10.13
N TYR A 130 -10.55 -11.35 -10.89
CA TYR A 130 -10.21 -12.68 -10.36
C TYR A 130 -8.92 -13.17 -11.01
N CYS A 131 -7.78 -12.96 -10.37
CA CYS A 131 -6.45 -13.22 -10.92
C CYS A 131 -6.15 -14.69 -11.28
N ARG A 132 -6.98 -15.65 -10.81
CA ARG A 132 -6.84 -17.09 -11.09
C ARG A 132 -7.87 -17.65 -12.06
N LYS A 133 -8.77 -16.82 -12.58
CA LYS A 133 -9.75 -17.22 -13.59
C LYS A 133 -9.22 -16.88 -14.98
N SER A 134 -8.67 -17.88 -15.68
CA SER A 134 -8.03 -17.68 -16.99
C SER A 134 -8.95 -17.09 -18.06
N GLU A 135 -10.26 -17.25 -17.93
CA GLU A 135 -11.26 -16.64 -18.81
C GLU A 135 -11.41 -15.12 -18.60
N GLU A 136 -10.97 -14.58 -17.46
CA GLU A 136 -11.09 -13.16 -17.12
C GLU A 136 -9.95 -12.29 -17.70
N TYR A 137 -8.87 -12.91 -18.17
CA TYR A 137 -7.70 -12.18 -18.67
C TYR A 137 -7.11 -12.84 -19.94
N ARG A 138 -6.28 -12.09 -20.64
CA ARG A 138 -5.50 -12.62 -21.77
C ARG A 138 -4.07 -12.13 -21.74
N LYS A 139 -3.17 -12.96 -22.24
CA LYS A 139 -1.77 -12.59 -22.45
C LYS A 139 -1.67 -11.59 -23.60
N ILE A 140 -0.97 -10.49 -23.37
CA ILE A 140 -0.72 -9.44 -24.35
C ILE A 140 0.75 -9.38 -24.75
N ASP A 141 1.67 -9.75 -23.85
CA ASP A 141 3.11 -9.75 -24.09
C ASP A 141 3.84 -10.58 -23.03
N GLU A 142 5.16 -10.47 -23.05
CA GLU A 142 6.07 -11.04 -22.06
C GLU A 142 7.19 -10.03 -21.77
N ILE A 143 7.45 -9.76 -20.49
CA ILE A 143 8.52 -8.88 -20.06
C ILE A 143 9.40 -9.66 -19.07
N GLU A 144 10.70 -9.75 -19.35
CA GLU A 144 11.69 -10.43 -18.50
C GLU A 144 11.32 -11.90 -18.17
N GLY A 145 10.73 -12.59 -19.15
CA GLY A 145 10.29 -13.99 -19.00
C GLY A 145 8.94 -14.16 -18.25
N ALA A 146 8.34 -13.08 -17.76
CA ALA A 146 7.04 -13.12 -17.11
C ALA A 146 5.91 -12.77 -18.09
N PRO A 147 4.81 -13.56 -18.15
CA PRO A 147 3.69 -13.24 -19.02
C PRO A 147 2.97 -11.99 -18.52
N ILE A 148 2.58 -11.10 -19.43
CA ILE A 148 1.74 -9.95 -19.13
C ILE A 148 0.31 -10.29 -19.50
N GLU A 149 -0.47 -10.62 -18.49
CA GLU A 149 -1.87 -11.05 -18.61
C GLU A 149 -2.76 -10.11 -17.81
N ILE A 150 -3.66 -9.41 -18.51
CA ILE A 150 -4.49 -8.34 -17.96
C ILE A 150 -5.97 -8.61 -18.21
N ASN A 151 -6.82 -8.15 -17.31
CA ASN A 151 -8.27 -8.32 -17.35
C ASN A 151 -8.86 -7.88 -18.70
N ASN A 152 -9.67 -8.76 -19.29
CA ASN A 152 -10.26 -8.56 -20.62
C ASN A 152 -11.14 -7.30 -20.68
N ARG A 153 -11.92 -7.01 -19.62
CA ARG A 153 -12.81 -5.83 -19.57
C ARG A 153 -12.05 -4.53 -19.69
N TYR A 154 -10.86 -4.47 -19.07
CA TYR A 154 -9.97 -3.32 -19.19
C TYR A 154 -9.37 -3.22 -20.59
N LEU A 155 -8.87 -4.35 -21.13
CA LEU A 155 -8.25 -4.38 -22.46
C LEU A 155 -9.23 -4.03 -23.58
N ASP A 156 -10.52 -4.39 -23.44
CA ASP A 156 -11.57 -4.16 -24.44
C ASP A 156 -12.21 -2.77 -24.34
N ALA A 157 -11.84 -1.98 -23.32
CA ALA A 157 -12.39 -0.64 -23.16
C ALA A 157 -11.78 0.36 -24.15
N ASP A 158 -12.65 1.21 -24.73
CA ASP A 158 -12.26 2.35 -25.57
C ASP A 158 -11.61 3.47 -24.75
N LEU A 159 -12.03 3.62 -23.49
CA LEU A 159 -11.50 4.60 -22.55
C LEU A 159 -11.13 3.91 -21.24
N LYS A 160 -9.87 4.01 -20.87
CA LYS A 160 -9.24 3.31 -19.76
C LYS A 160 -8.85 4.28 -18.65
N ILE A 161 -9.53 4.21 -17.51
CA ILE A 161 -9.36 5.13 -16.40
C ILE A 161 -8.95 4.35 -15.15
N LEU A 162 -7.90 4.82 -14.47
CA LEU A 162 -7.49 4.27 -13.18
C LEU A 162 -7.81 5.26 -12.06
N THR A 163 -8.40 4.76 -10.97
CA THR A 163 -8.57 5.56 -9.76
C THR A 163 -7.79 4.94 -8.59
N GLY A 164 -7.49 5.72 -7.57
CA GLY A 164 -6.80 5.18 -6.42
C GLY A 164 -6.35 6.22 -5.40
N LEU A 165 -5.78 5.71 -4.32
CA LEU A 165 -5.16 6.46 -3.23
C LEU A 165 -3.64 6.45 -3.42
N ILE A 166 -3.00 7.61 -3.28
CA ILE A 166 -1.54 7.72 -3.21
C ILE A 166 -1.14 7.79 -1.74
N GLU A 167 -0.35 6.82 -1.31
CA GLU A 167 0.24 6.71 0.02
C GLU A 167 1.62 6.03 -0.10
N PRO A 168 2.52 6.13 0.89
CA PRO A 168 3.79 5.40 0.88
C PRO A 168 3.56 3.90 0.72
N HIS A 169 4.45 3.23 0.00
CA HIS A 169 4.37 1.80 -0.22
C HIS A 169 5.74 1.13 -0.25
N PHE A 170 5.95 0.21 0.66
CA PHE A 170 7.24 -0.42 0.95
C PHE A 170 7.87 -1.24 -0.21
N TYR A 171 7.12 -1.51 -1.31
CA TYR A 171 7.69 -2.08 -2.54
C TYR A 171 7.70 -1.07 -3.69
N ALA A 172 6.56 -0.49 -3.98
CA ALA A 172 6.34 0.31 -5.17
C ALA A 172 6.72 1.79 -5.01
N GLY A 173 7.32 2.17 -3.89
CA GLY A 173 7.52 3.55 -3.50
C GLY A 173 6.22 4.20 -3.04
N TYR A 174 5.21 4.21 -3.91
CA TYR A 174 3.87 4.74 -3.63
C TYR A 174 2.78 3.85 -4.25
N SER A 175 1.59 3.85 -3.63
CA SER A 175 0.36 3.27 -4.17
C SER A 175 -0.26 4.17 -5.25
N GLY A 176 -1.43 3.80 -5.78
CA GLY A 176 -2.11 4.52 -6.86
C GLY A 176 -1.48 4.29 -8.24
N GLY A 177 -1.99 5.03 -9.26
CA GLY A 177 -1.49 4.98 -10.62
C GLY A 177 -1.43 3.57 -11.22
N ARG A 178 -0.28 3.19 -11.76
CA ARG A 178 -0.01 1.89 -12.38
C ARG A 178 -0.33 0.68 -11.51
N LYS A 179 -0.38 0.84 -10.17
CA LYS A 179 -0.73 -0.28 -9.26
C LYS A 179 -2.16 -0.78 -9.44
N ALA A 180 -3.06 0.02 -9.96
CA ALA A 180 -4.40 -0.42 -10.33
C ALA A 180 -4.36 -1.47 -11.46
N ILE A 181 -3.33 -1.45 -12.30
CA ILE A 181 -3.09 -2.48 -13.33
C ILE A 181 -2.31 -3.64 -12.74
N LEU A 182 -1.12 -3.37 -12.21
CA LEU A 182 -0.21 -4.37 -11.65
C LEU A 182 0.11 -4.06 -10.19
N PRO A 183 -0.36 -4.90 -9.26
CA PRO A 183 -1.01 -6.20 -9.41
C PRO A 183 -2.55 -6.17 -9.57
N GLY A 184 -3.20 -5.01 -9.57
CA GLY A 184 -4.63 -4.84 -9.33
C GLY A 184 -5.57 -5.65 -10.24
N ILE A 185 -5.32 -5.67 -11.55
CA ILE A 185 -6.14 -6.38 -12.55
C ILE A 185 -5.33 -7.34 -13.42
N SER A 186 -4.15 -7.74 -12.96
CA SER A 186 -3.30 -8.72 -13.64
C SER A 186 -3.56 -10.15 -13.14
N SER A 187 -3.17 -11.14 -13.97
CA SER A 187 -3.20 -12.54 -13.57
C SER A 187 -2.25 -12.85 -12.42
N PHE A 188 -2.45 -14.01 -11.80
CA PHE A 188 -1.56 -14.52 -10.78
C PHE A 188 -0.12 -14.68 -11.29
N GLU A 189 0.07 -15.20 -12.52
CA GLU A 189 1.40 -15.41 -13.09
C GLU A 189 2.15 -14.10 -13.36
N THR A 190 1.45 -13.06 -13.86
CA THR A 190 2.03 -11.72 -14.01
C THR A 190 2.46 -11.12 -12.67
N MET A 191 1.61 -11.27 -11.65
CA MET A 191 1.88 -10.74 -10.33
C MET A 191 2.99 -11.49 -9.59
N LYS A 192 3.13 -12.79 -9.82
CA LYS A 192 4.16 -13.65 -9.23
C LYS A 192 5.57 -13.09 -9.46
N PHE A 193 5.87 -12.61 -10.68
CA PHE A 193 7.15 -11.98 -11.00
C PHE A 193 7.44 -10.77 -10.10
N MET A 194 6.43 -9.89 -9.92
CA MET A 194 6.56 -8.68 -9.09
C MET A 194 6.77 -8.98 -7.60
N HIS A 195 6.37 -10.16 -7.15
CA HIS A 195 6.49 -10.58 -5.74
C HIS A 195 7.51 -11.72 -5.58
N SER A 196 8.39 -11.90 -6.59
CA SER A 196 9.50 -12.85 -6.49
C SER A 196 10.48 -12.46 -5.40
N TYR A 197 11.21 -13.44 -4.88
CA TYR A 197 12.23 -13.22 -3.87
C TYR A 197 13.22 -12.13 -4.28
N GLU A 198 13.75 -12.22 -5.51
CA GLU A 198 14.74 -11.27 -6.04
C GLU A 198 14.21 -9.84 -6.17
N MET A 199 12.95 -9.70 -6.63
CA MET A 199 12.31 -8.39 -6.74
C MET A 199 12.16 -7.74 -5.35
N ILE A 200 11.68 -8.49 -4.37
CA ILE A 200 11.46 -7.99 -3.01
C ILE A 200 12.78 -7.71 -2.26
N ASP A 201 13.83 -8.49 -2.55
CA ASP A 201 15.16 -8.33 -1.93
C ASP A 201 15.97 -7.16 -2.54
N HIS A 202 15.50 -6.57 -3.63
CA HIS A 202 16.25 -5.51 -4.30
C HIS A 202 16.30 -4.23 -3.44
N PRO A 203 17.49 -3.64 -3.20
CA PRO A 203 17.67 -2.53 -2.25
C PRO A 203 16.90 -1.25 -2.59
N ASN A 204 16.52 -1.06 -3.86
CA ASN A 204 15.70 0.07 -4.29
C ASN A 204 14.19 -0.23 -4.24
N VAL A 205 13.78 -1.44 -3.88
CA VAL A 205 12.36 -1.77 -3.63
C VAL A 205 12.04 -1.35 -2.21
N THR A 206 11.66 -0.08 -2.06
CA THR A 206 11.48 0.57 -0.75
C THR A 206 10.44 1.69 -0.81
N ASN A 207 10.10 2.23 0.36
CA ASN A 207 9.17 3.35 0.51
C ASN A 207 9.67 4.62 -0.18
N CYS A 208 8.75 5.37 -0.76
CA CYS A 208 8.96 6.73 -1.26
C CYS A 208 10.07 6.87 -2.31
N LEU A 209 10.44 5.79 -3.00
CA LEU A 209 11.39 5.77 -4.10
C LEU A 209 10.68 5.35 -5.39
N LEU A 210 10.74 6.17 -6.44
CA LEU A 210 10.22 5.87 -7.77
C LEU A 210 11.37 5.60 -8.75
N GLU A 211 12.26 6.56 -8.95
CA GLU A 211 13.38 6.44 -9.91
C GLU A 211 14.37 5.37 -9.43
N GLY A 212 14.66 4.41 -10.30
CA GLY A 212 15.54 3.29 -10.00
C GLY A 212 14.92 2.23 -9.09
N ASN A 213 13.63 2.30 -8.79
CA ASN A 213 12.88 1.23 -8.12
C ASN A 213 12.35 0.25 -9.18
N PRO A 214 12.91 -0.97 -9.29
CA PRO A 214 12.52 -1.90 -10.35
C PRO A 214 11.06 -2.35 -10.26
N PHE A 215 10.47 -2.38 -9.06
CA PHE A 215 9.06 -2.66 -8.87
C PHE A 215 8.17 -1.57 -9.49
N HIS A 216 8.53 -0.30 -9.31
CA HIS A 216 7.84 0.82 -9.94
C HIS A 216 8.03 0.81 -11.47
N GLU A 217 9.28 0.69 -11.94
CA GLU A 217 9.63 0.77 -13.35
C GLU A 217 8.99 -0.35 -14.18
N TYR A 218 8.95 -1.56 -13.62
CA TYR A 218 8.23 -2.67 -14.24
C TYR A 218 6.72 -2.38 -14.36
N GLY A 219 6.11 -1.85 -13.30
CA GLY A 219 4.70 -1.43 -13.33
C GLY A 219 4.40 -0.34 -14.36
N ILE A 220 5.31 0.61 -14.57
CA ILE A 220 5.20 1.64 -15.61
C ILE A 220 5.27 1.00 -17.01
N ARG A 221 6.24 0.12 -17.27
CA ARG A 221 6.35 -0.60 -18.55
C ARG A 221 5.08 -1.37 -18.90
N VAL A 222 4.47 -2.03 -17.90
CA VAL A 222 3.19 -2.73 -18.10
C VAL A 222 2.07 -1.74 -18.38
N ALA A 223 1.99 -0.62 -17.67
CA ALA A 223 0.98 0.42 -17.90
C ALA A 223 1.09 1.03 -19.31
N GLU A 224 2.31 1.27 -19.79
CA GLU A 224 2.57 1.72 -21.18
C GLU A 224 2.07 0.70 -22.20
N LEU A 225 2.37 -0.57 -21.97
CA LEU A 225 2.01 -1.66 -22.88
C LEU A 225 0.48 -1.82 -23.03
N VAL A 226 -0.27 -1.72 -21.91
CA VAL A 226 -1.73 -1.93 -21.92
C VAL A 226 -2.52 -0.67 -22.26
N GLY A 227 -1.87 0.49 -22.16
CA GLY A 227 -2.47 1.81 -22.34
C GLY A 227 -3.29 2.25 -21.14
N VAL A 228 -3.12 3.50 -20.76
CA VAL A 228 -3.90 4.21 -19.72
C VAL A 228 -4.25 5.58 -20.29
N ASP A 229 -5.52 5.87 -20.48
CA ASP A 229 -5.95 7.16 -21.04
C ASP A 229 -5.99 8.26 -19.99
N PHE A 230 -6.33 7.90 -18.73
CA PHE A 230 -6.50 8.89 -17.67
C PHE A 230 -6.35 8.26 -16.28
N ILE A 231 -5.86 9.03 -15.31
CA ILE A 231 -5.96 8.68 -13.90
C ILE A 231 -6.73 9.73 -13.11
N LEU A 232 -7.36 9.29 -12.02
CA LEU A 232 -7.93 10.13 -10.98
C LEU A 232 -7.52 9.58 -9.64
N ASN A 233 -6.45 10.13 -9.06
CA ASN A 233 -5.94 9.70 -7.78
C ASN A 233 -6.13 10.79 -6.72
N VAL A 234 -6.25 10.36 -5.48
CA VAL A 234 -6.38 11.27 -4.33
C VAL A 234 -5.29 11.02 -3.30
N VAL A 235 -5.00 12.05 -2.52
CA VAL A 235 -4.25 11.98 -1.27
C VAL A 235 -5.23 12.35 -0.16
N ILE A 236 -5.22 11.62 0.94
CA ILE A 236 -6.06 11.87 2.11
C ILE A 236 -5.20 12.26 3.32
N ASN A 237 -5.78 13.03 4.22
CA ASN A 237 -5.16 13.34 5.50
C ASN A 237 -5.42 12.23 6.55
N LYS A 238 -4.95 12.46 7.76
CA LYS A 238 -5.11 11.54 8.91
C LYS A 238 -6.57 11.25 9.26
N GLU A 239 -7.45 12.23 9.05
CA GLU A 239 -8.89 12.15 9.27
C GLU A 239 -9.64 11.47 8.10
N ARG A 240 -8.90 10.99 7.08
CA ARG A 240 -9.40 10.38 5.83
C ARG A 240 -10.21 11.34 4.94
N GLU A 241 -9.95 12.62 5.04
CA GLU A 241 -10.50 13.64 4.16
C GLU A 241 -9.59 13.86 2.95
N ILE A 242 -10.17 14.16 1.78
CA ILE A 242 -9.38 14.46 0.58
C ILE A 242 -8.58 15.73 0.79
N ALA A 243 -7.25 15.62 0.67
CA ALA A 243 -6.32 16.72 0.82
C ALA A 243 -5.62 17.07 -0.50
N GLY A 244 -5.78 16.25 -1.54
CA GLY A 244 -5.30 16.51 -2.88
C GLY A 244 -5.96 15.62 -3.91
N VAL A 245 -6.23 16.17 -5.10
CA VAL A 245 -6.77 15.44 -6.26
C VAL A 245 -5.80 15.57 -7.42
N PHE A 246 -5.41 14.46 -8.01
CA PHE A 246 -4.42 14.38 -9.07
C PHE A 246 -4.99 13.58 -10.24
N ALA A 247 -5.37 14.28 -11.30
CA ALA A 247 -5.98 13.69 -12.48
C ALA A 247 -5.18 14.02 -13.75
N GLY A 248 -5.23 13.16 -14.75
CA GLY A 248 -4.59 13.37 -16.05
C GLY A 248 -3.68 12.23 -16.48
N HIS A 249 -2.49 12.58 -16.99
CA HIS A 249 -1.50 11.62 -17.48
C HIS A 249 -1.07 10.64 -16.39
N TYR A 250 -1.12 9.35 -16.67
CA TYR A 250 -0.97 8.26 -15.69
C TYR A 250 0.32 8.32 -14.87
N ASP A 251 1.41 8.83 -15.41
CA ASP A 251 2.68 8.99 -14.70
C ASP A 251 2.78 10.39 -14.06
N LYS A 252 2.58 11.48 -14.83
CA LYS A 252 2.82 12.85 -14.36
C LYS A 252 1.87 13.27 -13.23
N ALA A 253 0.59 12.93 -13.35
CA ALA A 253 -0.38 13.19 -12.30
C ALA A 253 -0.10 12.35 -11.04
N HIS A 254 0.29 11.08 -11.22
CA HIS A 254 0.70 10.23 -10.11
C HIS A 254 1.94 10.80 -9.38
N VAL A 255 2.99 11.17 -10.11
CA VAL A 255 4.20 11.77 -9.53
C VAL A 255 3.89 13.08 -8.78
N ALA A 256 2.97 13.90 -9.29
CA ALA A 256 2.54 15.12 -8.59
C ALA A 256 1.93 14.79 -7.22
N GLY A 257 1.07 13.76 -7.15
CA GLY A 257 0.52 13.28 -5.89
C GLY A 257 1.57 12.66 -4.96
N CYS A 258 2.53 11.91 -5.50
CA CYS A 258 3.64 11.36 -4.72
C CYS A 258 4.48 12.44 -4.05
N ARG A 259 4.67 13.60 -4.70
CA ARG A 259 5.37 14.75 -4.09
C ARG A 259 4.64 15.27 -2.87
N LEU A 260 3.32 15.46 -2.96
CA LEU A 260 2.50 15.86 -1.82
C LEU A 260 2.61 14.86 -0.67
N VAL A 261 2.48 13.55 -0.97
CA VAL A 261 2.62 12.48 0.04
C VAL A 261 3.99 12.53 0.70
N ARG A 262 5.07 12.68 -0.09
CA ARG A 262 6.43 12.78 0.46
C ARG A 262 6.59 13.92 1.44
N GLU A 263 6.06 15.10 1.13
CA GLU A 263 6.16 16.29 1.98
C GLU A 263 5.50 16.09 3.35
N HIS A 264 4.48 15.24 3.44
CA HIS A 264 3.69 15.01 4.65
C HIS A 264 4.05 13.74 5.41
N SER A 265 4.33 12.65 4.68
CA SER A 265 4.56 11.34 5.28
C SER A 265 6.03 11.04 5.58
N VAL A 266 6.97 11.78 4.94
CA VAL A 266 8.39 11.56 5.18
C VAL A 266 8.92 12.49 6.26
N VAL A 267 9.55 11.90 7.26
CA VAL A 267 10.28 12.59 8.32
C VAL A 267 11.77 12.34 8.17
N GLU A 268 12.54 13.39 7.94
CA GLU A 268 13.99 13.29 7.82
C GLU A 268 14.66 13.14 9.18
N MET A 269 15.48 12.12 9.32
CA MET A 269 16.27 11.83 10.51
C MET A 269 17.76 12.12 10.25
N LYS A 270 18.48 12.53 11.29
CA LYS A 270 19.92 12.80 11.20
C LYS A 270 20.75 11.53 11.17
N GLU A 271 20.35 10.53 11.94
CA GLU A 271 21.06 9.28 12.14
C GLU A 271 20.07 8.15 12.45
N ARG A 272 20.52 6.91 12.29
CA ARG A 272 19.77 5.73 12.70
C ARG A 272 19.74 5.63 14.22
N VAL A 273 18.74 4.90 14.74
CA VAL A 273 18.53 4.71 16.18
C VAL A 273 18.69 3.25 16.56
N ASP A 274 18.94 2.97 17.84
CA ASP A 274 19.03 1.60 18.36
C ASP A 274 17.72 1.10 19.02
N LEU A 275 16.68 1.94 19.09
CA LEU A 275 15.33 1.57 19.55
C LEU A 275 14.25 2.26 18.72
N VAL A 276 13.38 1.48 18.09
CA VAL A 276 12.18 1.97 17.40
C VAL A 276 10.94 1.43 18.10
N ILE A 277 10.07 2.32 18.57
CA ILE A 277 8.76 2.01 19.14
C ILE A 277 7.71 2.39 18.10
N THR A 278 6.92 1.43 17.61
CA THR A 278 6.00 1.67 16.49
C THR A 278 4.66 0.98 16.68
N SER A 279 3.72 1.24 15.77
CA SER A 279 2.41 0.57 15.73
C SER A 279 2.20 -0.20 14.42
N GLY A 280 1.23 -1.12 14.42
CA GLY A 280 0.78 -1.81 13.22
C GLY A 280 -0.09 -0.95 12.30
N GLY A 281 -0.35 0.33 12.64
CA GLY A 281 -1.15 1.26 11.85
C GLY A 281 -2.65 1.26 12.18
N GLY A 282 -3.09 0.50 13.19
CA GLY A 282 -4.49 0.41 13.62
C GLY A 282 -5.42 -0.28 12.61
N TYR A 283 -6.67 -0.46 12.98
CA TYR A 283 -7.68 -1.12 12.15
C TYR A 283 -8.03 -0.28 10.90
N PRO A 284 -8.18 -0.90 9.73
CA PRO A 284 -8.14 -2.36 9.45
C PRO A 284 -6.75 -2.94 9.20
N LEU A 285 -5.68 -2.13 9.19
CA LEU A 285 -4.36 -2.57 8.76
C LEU A 285 -3.76 -3.61 9.74
N ASP A 286 -3.91 -3.40 11.04
CA ASP A 286 -3.37 -4.30 12.07
C ASP A 286 -4.32 -5.45 12.46
N ALA A 287 -5.33 -5.76 11.62
CA ALA A 287 -6.23 -6.89 11.87
C ALA A 287 -5.50 -8.24 11.86
N THR A 288 -4.44 -8.39 11.07
CA THR A 288 -3.59 -9.59 11.04
C THR A 288 -2.11 -9.23 11.13
N PHE A 289 -1.30 -10.16 11.64
CA PHE A 289 0.16 -9.98 11.70
C PHE A 289 0.82 -9.92 10.32
N TYR A 290 0.24 -10.53 9.32
CA TYR A 290 0.65 -10.42 7.91
C TYR A 290 0.92 -8.97 7.50
N GLN A 291 0.06 -8.04 7.88
CA GLN A 291 0.20 -6.61 7.54
C GLN A 291 1.28 -5.90 8.37
N ILE A 292 1.67 -6.47 9.52
CA ILE A 292 2.68 -5.87 10.40
C ILE A 292 4.07 -5.87 9.75
N SER A 293 4.30 -6.71 8.73
CA SER A 293 5.51 -6.66 7.89
C SER A 293 5.84 -5.23 7.42
N LYS A 294 4.83 -4.42 7.13
CA LYS A 294 5.00 -3.02 6.71
C LYS A 294 5.62 -2.15 7.81
N ALA A 295 5.11 -2.27 9.03
CA ALA A 295 5.63 -1.53 10.17
C ALA A 295 7.05 -1.97 10.53
N LEU A 296 7.33 -3.27 10.42
CA LEU A 296 8.67 -3.82 10.68
C LEU A 296 9.70 -3.31 9.67
N ILE A 297 9.36 -3.27 8.37
CA ILE A 297 10.25 -2.71 7.33
C ILE A 297 10.47 -1.21 7.54
N CYS A 298 9.42 -0.43 7.83
CA CYS A 298 9.57 1.00 8.12
C CYS A 298 10.48 1.24 9.35
N ALA A 299 10.37 0.39 10.38
CA ALA A 299 11.24 0.46 11.54
C ALA A 299 12.70 0.06 11.20
N MET A 300 12.89 -0.98 10.41
CA MET A 300 14.20 -1.44 9.93
C MET A 300 14.95 -0.34 9.17
N ASP A 301 14.24 0.42 8.31
CA ASP A 301 14.83 1.47 7.46
C ASP A 301 15.51 2.58 8.27
N ILE A 302 15.06 2.83 9.50
CA ILE A 302 15.56 3.89 10.39
C ILE A 302 16.39 3.39 11.56
N MET A 303 16.58 2.08 11.66
CA MET A 303 17.24 1.44 12.79
C MET A 303 18.68 1.02 12.44
N GLU A 304 19.57 1.07 13.42
CA GLU A 304 20.89 0.44 13.33
C GLU A 304 20.76 -1.10 13.34
N LYS A 305 21.67 -1.77 12.64
CA LYS A 305 21.72 -3.24 12.71
C LYS A 305 21.97 -3.72 14.14
N GLY A 306 21.16 -4.66 14.60
CA GLY A 306 21.21 -5.16 15.98
C GLY A 306 20.41 -4.32 16.98
N GLY A 307 19.69 -3.30 16.52
CA GLY A 307 18.76 -2.50 17.34
C GLY A 307 17.53 -3.29 17.77
N THR A 308 16.61 -2.61 18.44
CA THR A 308 15.38 -3.19 18.99
C THR A 308 14.15 -2.55 18.38
N ILE A 309 13.16 -3.37 18.00
CA ILE A 309 11.83 -2.94 17.58
C ILE A 309 10.82 -3.32 18.67
N VAL A 310 9.96 -2.38 19.05
CA VAL A 310 8.74 -2.63 19.83
C VAL A 310 7.56 -2.26 18.95
N VAL A 311 6.72 -3.24 18.57
CA VAL A 311 5.53 -2.99 17.75
C VAL A 311 4.26 -3.30 18.53
N ALA A 312 3.33 -2.33 18.57
CA ALA A 312 1.98 -2.50 19.11
C ALA A 312 1.00 -2.75 17.97
N CYS A 313 0.29 -3.89 17.99
CA CYS A 313 -0.69 -4.28 16.98
C CYS A 313 -1.77 -5.18 17.57
N GLU A 314 -3.04 -4.94 17.24
CA GLU A 314 -4.13 -5.72 17.84
C GLU A 314 -4.14 -7.17 17.35
N CYS A 315 -4.03 -7.38 16.04
CA CYS A 315 -4.06 -8.69 15.35
C CYS A 315 -5.30 -9.51 15.74
N ARG A 316 -6.50 -8.87 15.77
CA ARG A 316 -7.77 -9.53 16.19
C ARG A 316 -8.15 -10.74 15.35
N GLU A 317 -7.63 -10.84 14.11
CA GLU A 317 -7.83 -11.94 13.17
C GLU A 317 -6.61 -12.89 13.11
N GLY A 318 -5.69 -12.79 14.07
CA GLY A 318 -4.53 -13.66 14.21
C GLY A 318 -3.38 -13.35 13.25
N LEU A 319 -2.66 -14.38 12.82
CA LEU A 319 -1.44 -14.26 12.02
C LEU A 319 -1.72 -13.82 10.58
N GLY A 320 -2.70 -14.42 9.90
CA GLY A 320 -3.00 -14.16 8.49
C GLY A 320 -3.54 -15.39 7.75
N SER A 321 -3.25 -15.50 6.45
CA SER A 321 -3.70 -16.63 5.62
C SER A 321 -3.09 -17.96 6.05
N ALA A 322 -3.68 -19.07 5.61
CA ALA A 322 -3.14 -20.41 5.87
C ALA A 322 -1.76 -20.59 5.19
N GLU A 323 -1.58 -20.02 4.01
CA GLU A 323 -0.32 -20.02 3.27
C GLU A 323 0.77 -19.27 4.03
N PHE A 324 0.46 -18.07 4.52
CA PHE A 324 1.36 -17.28 5.34
C PHE A 324 1.80 -18.04 6.61
N CYS A 325 0.86 -18.62 7.34
CA CYS A 325 1.13 -19.45 8.53
C CYS A 325 2.02 -20.66 8.21
N SER A 326 1.72 -21.35 7.10
CA SER A 326 2.49 -22.53 6.66
C SER A 326 3.95 -22.16 6.34
N ILE A 327 4.20 -20.99 5.75
CA ILE A 327 5.57 -20.53 5.50
C ILE A 327 6.28 -20.25 6.82
N LEU A 328 5.65 -19.49 7.74
CA LEU A 328 6.23 -19.20 9.06
C LEU A 328 6.58 -20.45 9.86
N GLU A 329 5.73 -21.48 9.82
CA GLU A 329 5.97 -22.77 10.49
C GLU A 329 7.11 -23.58 9.84
N SER A 330 7.45 -23.30 8.59
CA SER A 330 8.39 -24.09 7.78
C SER A 330 9.83 -23.61 7.83
N VAL A 331 10.09 -22.41 8.40
CA VAL A 331 11.41 -21.77 8.50
C VAL A 331 11.51 -20.97 9.80
N CYS A 332 12.72 -20.77 10.32
CA CYS A 332 12.92 -20.04 11.57
C CYS A 332 13.98 -18.91 11.45
N SER A 333 14.44 -18.62 10.25
CA SER A 333 15.41 -17.56 9.98
C SER A 333 15.34 -17.07 8.54
N PHE A 334 15.87 -15.87 8.29
CA PHE A 334 15.99 -15.34 6.93
C PHE A 334 16.84 -16.25 6.03
N GLN A 335 17.90 -16.83 6.58
CA GLN A 335 18.77 -17.76 5.82
C GLN A 335 18.02 -19.03 5.38
N GLU A 336 17.20 -19.62 6.27
CA GLU A 336 16.37 -20.77 5.92
C GLU A 336 15.29 -20.40 4.91
N PHE A 337 14.65 -19.23 5.08
CA PHE A 337 13.68 -18.69 4.14
C PHE A 337 14.31 -18.54 2.74
N SER A 338 15.45 -17.85 2.63
CA SER A 338 16.15 -17.63 1.36
C SER A 338 16.53 -18.94 0.67
N LYS A 339 16.99 -19.94 1.44
CA LYS A 339 17.35 -21.26 0.90
C LYS A 339 16.11 -22.01 0.36
N LYS A 340 14.95 -21.85 0.98
CA LYS A 340 13.75 -22.61 0.66
C LYS A 340 12.88 -21.95 -0.40
N TYR A 341 12.80 -20.60 -0.41
CA TYR A 341 11.89 -19.81 -1.23
C TYR A 341 12.60 -18.81 -2.15
N GLY A 342 13.92 -18.82 -2.18
CA GLY A 342 14.73 -17.95 -3.05
C GLY A 342 14.69 -18.34 -4.51
N ASP A 343 14.40 -19.61 -4.84
CA ASP A 343 14.28 -20.06 -6.23
C ASP A 343 12.90 -19.68 -6.78
N PRO A 344 12.81 -19.06 -7.97
CA PRO A 344 11.53 -18.73 -8.60
C PRO A 344 10.57 -19.92 -8.79
N GLY A 345 11.09 -21.14 -8.86
CA GLY A 345 10.29 -22.38 -8.95
C GLY A 345 9.51 -22.72 -7.68
N ASP A 346 9.96 -22.24 -6.53
CA ASP A 346 9.40 -22.54 -5.22
C ASP A 346 8.45 -21.46 -4.69
N PHE A 347 7.95 -20.59 -5.57
CA PHE A 347 7.08 -19.48 -5.20
C PHE A 347 5.78 -19.93 -4.52
N VAL A 348 5.55 -19.41 -3.32
CA VAL A 348 4.32 -19.60 -2.53
C VAL A 348 3.68 -18.24 -2.27
N ILE A 349 2.33 -18.20 -2.30
CA ILE A 349 1.59 -16.98 -1.96
C ILE A 349 1.97 -16.52 -0.56
N ASP A 350 1.99 -15.21 -0.39
CA ASP A 350 2.31 -14.50 0.85
C ASP A 350 3.78 -14.61 1.30
N GLN A 351 4.64 -15.33 0.54
CA GLN A 351 6.06 -15.45 0.87
C GLN A 351 6.76 -14.09 0.99
N TRP A 352 6.35 -13.08 0.23
CA TRP A 352 6.93 -11.74 0.29
C TRP A 352 6.74 -11.04 1.64
N CYS A 353 5.60 -11.26 2.32
CA CYS A 353 5.42 -10.71 3.66
C CYS A 353 6.27 -11.45 4.69
N VAL A 354 6.41 -12.78 4.56
CA VAL A 354 7.31 -13.56 5.41
C VAL A 354 8.76 -13.16 5.17
N GLN A 355 9.17 -12.94 3.91
CA GLN A 355 10.48 -12.42 3.55
C GLN A 355 10.78 -11.12 4.30
N ASN A 356 9.87 -10.16 4.26
CA ASN A 356 10.05 -8.88 4.96
C ASN A 356 10.13 -9.02 6.48
N ILE A 357 9.32 -9.90 7.07
CA ILE A 357 9.37 -10.16 8.50
C ILE A 357 10.76 -10.70 8.87
N TYR A 358 11.25 -11.69 8.15
CA TYR A 358 12.57 -12.25 8.44
C TYR A 358 13.73 -11.32 8.10
N GLN A 359 13.61 -10.46 7.08
CA GLN A 359 14.58 -9.38 6.83
C GLN A 359 14.64 -8.43 8.03
N ALA A 360 13.50 -8.02 8.55
CA ALA A 360 13.45 -7.15 9.72
C ALA A 360 14.00 -7.84 10.98
N LEU A 361 13.69 -9.11 11.20
CA LEU A 361 14.22 -9.91 12.31
C LEU A 361 15.74 -10.15 12.21
N ASP A 362 16.27 -10.37 11.01
CA ASP A 362 17.73 -10.52 10.78
C ASP A 362 18.49 -9.20 11.00
N HIS A 363 17.84 -8.08 10.65
CA HIS A 363 18.40 -6.75 10.86
C HIS A 363 18.35 -6.34 12.34
N ALA A 364 17.23 -6.61 13.02
CA ALA A 364 17.05 -6.32 14.43
C ALA A 364 17.81 -7.32 15.32
N GLY A 365 18.29 -6.87 16.47
CA GLY A 365 18.77 -7.77 17.52
C GLY A 365 17.60 -8.40 18.30
N GLU A 366 16.53 -7.61 18.52
CA GLU A 366 15.35 -8.03 19.27
C GLU A 366 14.08 -7.37 18.70
N VAL A 367 13.00 -8.14 18.64
CA VAL A 367 11.66 -7.65 18.26
C VAL A 367 10.66 -8.02 19.35
N TYR A 368 9.98 -7.03 19.89
CA TYR A 368 8.94 -7.15 20.91
C TYR A 368 7.58 -6.84 20.31
N VAL A 369 6.60 -7.73 20.51
CA VAL A 369 5.24 -7.60 19.99
C VAL A 369 4.26 -7.46 21.14
N TYR A 370 3.60 -6.30 21.25
CA TYR A 370 2.46 -6.08 22.11
C TYR A 370 1.18 -6.32 21.33
N SER A 371 0.47 -7.40 21.63
CA SER A 371 -0.75 -7.81 20.91
C SER A 371 -1.72 -8.55 21.84
N SER A 372 -3.01 -8.21 21.73
CA SER A 372 -4.09 -8.93 22.39
C SER A 372 -4.63 -10.10 21.55
N GLY A 373 -4.43 -10.08 20.23
CA GLY A 373 -4.94 -11.10 19.31
C GLY A 373 -3.98 -12.27 19.04
N LEU A 374 -2.71 -12.18 19.52
CA LEU A 374 -1.72 -13.25 19.34
C LEU A 374 -1.36 -13.91 20.66
N THR A 375 -1.13 -15.21 20.63
CA THR A 375 -0.61 -15.98 21.76
C THR A 375 0.91 -15.83 21.89
N GLY A 376 1.48 -16.20 23.05
CA GLY A 376 2.93 -16.22 23.25
C GLY A 376 3.65 -17.19 22.34
N ASP A 377 3.05 -18.34 22.04
CA ASP A 377 3.62 -19.35 21.15
C ASP A 377 3.64 -18.86 19.69
N GLU A 378 2.59 -18.19 19.23
CA GLU A 378 2.54 -17.60 17.88
C GLU A 378 3.63 -16.53 17.71
N VAL A 379 3.79 -15.63 18.67
CA VAL A 379 4.83 -14.59 18.62
C VAL A 379 6.23 -15.20 18.68
N LYS A 380 6.42 -16.24 19.49
CA LYS A 380 7.69 -16.98 19.57
C LYS A 380 8.01 -17.70 18.24
N ASN A 381 7.03 -18.28 17.59
CA ASN A 381 7.20 -18.96 16.30
C ASN A 381 7.56 -17.99 15.16
N ILE A 382 7.15 -16.73 15.26
CA ILE A 382 7.60 -15.66 14.36
C ILE A 382 9.09 -15.34 14.57
N GLY A 383 9.65 -15.61 15.75
CA GLY A 383 11.02 -15.23 16.15
C GLY A 383 11.07 -13.94 16.99
N ALA A 384 9.94 -13.50 17.54
CA ALA A 384 9.80 -12.30 18.36
C ALA A 384 9.45 -12.64 19.82
N ALA A 385 9.51 -11.66 20.70
CA ALA A 385 9.10 -11.78 22.11
C ALA A 385 7.74 -11.10 22.35
N LYS A 386 6.79 -11.83 22.94
CA LYS A 386 5.52 -11.24 23.34
C LYS A 386 5.69 -10.32 24.55
N VAL A 387 4.98 -9.20 24.51
CA VAL A 387 4.94 -8.20 25.58
C VAL A 387 3.53 -8.17 26.17
N ASP A 388 3.41 -8.30 27.50
CA ASP A 388 2.15 -8.18 28.23
C ASP A 388 1.96 -6.78 28.86
N ASP A 389 3.07 -6.13 29.21
CA ASP A 389 3.10 -4.74 29.70
C ASP A 389 3.99 -3.88 28.82
N LEU A 390 3.34 -3.11 27.94
CA LEU A 390 4.01 -2.24 26.98
C LEU A 390 4.85 -1.16 27.67
N GLN A 391 4.30 -0.49 28.72
CA GLN A 391 4.99 0.59 29.41
C GLN A 391 6.23 0.08 30.14
N ALA A 392 6.10 -1.01 30.90
CA ALA A 392 7.24 -1.59 31.62
C ALA A 392 8.35 -2.05 30.67
N THR A 393 7.99 -2.60 29.49
CA THR A 393 8.97 -3.00 28.47
C THR A 393 9.68 -1.79 27.89
N VAL A 394 8.96 -0.74 27.53
CA VAL A 394 9.55 0.50 27.00
C VAL A 394 10.45 1.16 28.05
N ASP A 395 10.01 1.26 29.32
CA ASP A 395 10.81 1.83 30.41
C ASP A 395 12.13 1.08 30.65
N ARG A 396 12.13 -0.23 30.48
CA ARG A 396 13.33 -1.05 30.55
C ARG A 396 14.27 -0.77 29.36
N LEU A 397 13.74 -0.83 28.15
CA LEU A 397 14.52 -0.65 26.92
C LEU A 397 15.14 0.74 26.82
N LEU A 398 14.44 1.79 27.26
CA LEU A 398 14.97 3.15 27.30
C LEU A 398 16.17 3.34 28.28
N LYS A 399 16.36 2.42 29.23
CA LYS A 399 17.55 2.41 30.08
C LYS A 399 18.73 1.63 29.47
N GLU A 400 18.42 0.71 28.57
CA GLU A 400 19.39 -0.19 27.93
C GLU A 400 19.88 0.33 26.57
N ARG A 401 19.12 1.23 25.93
CA ARG A 401 19.39 1.78 24.58
C ARG A 401 19.73 3.27 24.66
N HIS A 402 20.49 3.75 23.69
CA HIS A 402 21.06 5.09 23.70
C HIS A 402 20.22 6.11 22.92
N CYS A 403 19.61 5.68 21.84
CA CYS A 403 18.85 6.56 20.95
C CYS A 403 17.53 5.89 20.54
N ALA A 404 16.42 6.56 20.82
CA ALA A 404 15.10 6.00 20.59
C ALA A 404 14.20 6.96 19.80
N VAL A 405 13.37 6.39 18.93
CA VAL A 405 12.27 7.10 18.27
C VAL A 405 10.97 6.37 18.50
N VAL A 406 9.86 7.12 18.48
CA VAL A 406 8.52 6.57 18.47
C VAL A 406 7.78 6.98 17.19
N VAL A 407 7.11 6.01 16.55
CA VAL A 407 6.34 6.17 15.32
C VAL A 407 4.90 5.73 15.58
N PRO A 408 4.04 6.61 16.12
CA PRO A 408 2.70 6.23 16.59
C PRO A 408 1.78 5.71 15.49
N GLU A 409 1.95 6.23 14.28
CA GLU A 409 1.11 5.92 13.11
C GLU A 409 1.67 4.77 12.27
N GLY A 410 2.78 4.14 12.73
CA GLY A 410 3.38 2.96 12.11
C GLY A 410 3.74 3.18 10.64
N PRO A 411 3.25 2.33 9.72
CA PRO A 411 3.68 2.34 8.32
C PRO A 411 3.18 3.52 7.48
N TYR A 412 2.38 4.41 8.06
CA TYR A 412 1.94 5.65 7.39
C TYR A 412 2.99 6.75 7.45
N VAL A 413 3.96 6.65 8.37
CA VAL A 413 5.09 7.57 8.51
C VAL A 413 6.36 6.88 8.06
N VAL A 414 7.07 7.51 7.14
CA VAL A 414 8.33 7.00 6.61
C VAL A 414 9.48 7.84 7.15
N GLY A 415 10.23 7.29 8.10
CA GLY A 415 11.48 7.88 8.51
C GLY A 415 12.55 7.69 7.44
N MET A 416 13.29 8.74 7.12
CA MET A 416 14.41 8.70 6.18
C MET A 416 15.66 9.26 6.82
N VAL A 417 16.70 8.44 6.93
CA VAL A 417 18.01 8.90 7.39
C VAL A 417 18.71 9.61 6.23
N ARG A 418 19.16 10.84 6.45
CA ARG A 418 19.92 11.60 5.45
C ARG A 418 21.25 10.90 5.15
N ASP A 419 21.31 10.17 4.05
CA ASP A 419 22.57 9.75 3.47
C ASP A 419 23.03 10.82 2.47
N LYS A 420 24.24 11.36 2.67
CA LYS A 420 24.82 12.43 1.82
C LYS A 420 24.93 12.04 0.34
N THR A 421 24.71 10.77 0.01
CA THR A 421 24.79 10.21 -1.35
C THR A 421 23.42 10.12 -2.06
N GLN A 422 22.30 10.34 -1.36
CA GLN A 422 20.93 10.15 -1.90
C GLN A 422 20.14 11.45 -2.18
N GLU A 423 20.80 12.60 -2.28
CA GLU A 423 20.14 13.91 -2.43
C GLU A 423 19.30 14.12 -3.70
N ARG A 424 19.21 13.18 -4.63
CA ARG A 424 18.48 13.35 -5.91
C ARG A 424 17.87 12.05 -6.46
N ARG A 425 16.89 11.47 -5.82
CA ARG A 425 16.10 10.40 -6.48
C ARG A 425 14.62 10.58 -6.20
N PHE A 426 13.99 11.33 -7.08
CA PHE A 426 12.54 11.39 -7.24
C PHE A 426 12.15 10.72 -8.54
#